data_fee45626f7605a9f4d1d7d3e91795f86
#
_entry.id   fee45626f7605a9f4d1d7d3e91795f86
#
_cell.length_a   1.000
_cell.length_b   1.000
_cell.length_c   1.000
_cell.angle_alpha   90.00
_cell.angle_beta   90.00
_cell.angle_gamma   90.00
#
_symmetry.space_group_name_H-M   'P 1'
#
loop_
_entity.id
_entity.type
_entity.pdbx_description
1 polymer ?
#
loop_
_entity_poly.entity_id
_entity_poly.type
_entity_poly.pdbx_seq_one_letter_code
_entity_poly.pdbx_strand_id
1 'polypeptide(L)'
;YTTAVAVMALVAARNPKFQKDIDDAVKYLKGLQIVPGSESPDGQEIDKEHPFSGGVGYGEYGRPDLSNLGMWMQALHDAGVKGDDPAMQRALVFVTRTQNLSETNVRPWAKIGANDGGFVYAPAIRGNLDMGESKAEMNPGGRGLRSYGSMTYTGFKSLLYAAVDRKDPRVRAAFRWIQVHWRLDSNPNMPALRSKEGLYYYYHVFAKALRAWGEPVITDKKGAKHNWREELIDTLASQVGKDGHWENDSPRWYERMPVLSTSYGVLALQEALRE
;
A
#
# COMPACT_ATOMS: atom_id res chain seq x y z
N TYR A 1 -10.60 -3.51 6.80
CA TYR A 1 -10.64 -3.11 5.39
C TYR A 1 -11.97 -2.40 5.05
N THR A 2 -13.12 -3.04 5.27
CA THR A 2 -14.45 -2.50 4.94
C THR A 2 -14.72 -1.16 5.61
N THR A 3 -14.46 -1.04 6.93
CA THR A 3 -14.63 0.23 7.66
C THR A 3 -13.74 1.33 7.10
N ALA A 4 -12.50 1.03 6.72
CA ALA A 4 -11.62 2.01 6.10
C ALA A 4 -12.17 2.53 4.75
N VAL A 5 -12.71 1.64 3.91
CA VAL A 5 -13.38 2.02 2.66
C VAL A 5 -14.63 2.87 2.93
N ALA A 6 -15.43 2.51 3.94
CA ALA A 6 -16.62 3.28 4.32
C ALA A 6 -16.25 4.71 4.78
N VAL A 7 -15.22 4.86 5.62
CA VAL A 7 -14.71 6.19 6.04
C VAL A 7 -14.32 7.02 4.82
N MET A 8 -13.53 6.47 3.90
CA MET A 8 -13.15 7.19 2.67
C MET A 8 -14.35 7.63 1.84
N ALA A 9 -15.38 6.78 1.74
CA ALA A 9 -16.62 7.12 1.01
C ALA A 9 -17.40 8.24 1.71
N LEU A 10 -17.56 8.18 3.04
CA LEU A 10 -18.26 9.21 3.81
C LEU A 10 -17.52 10.56 3.74
N VAL A 11 -16.20 10.55 3.85
CA VAL A 11 -15.38 11.77 3.67
C VAL A 11 -15.53 12.35 2.27
N ALA A 12 -15.50 11.49 1.23
CA ALA A 12 -15.65 11.92 -0.16
C ALA A 12 -17.06 12.51 -0.44
N ALA A 13 -18.08 12.10 0.28
CA ALA A 13 -19.44 12.64 0.17
C ALA A 13 -19.55 14.11 0.63
N ARG A 14 -18.56 14.61 1.41
CA ARG A 14 -18.50 16.00 1.91
C ARG A 14 -19.80 16.47 2.58
N ASN A 15 -20.54 15.56 3.20
CA ASN A 15 -21.80 15.87 3.87
C ASN A 15 -21.58 15.97 5.39
N PRO A 16 -21.77 17.16 6.01
CA PRO A 16 -21.54 17.37 7.45
C PRO A 16 -22.38 16.44 8.35
N LYS A 17 -23.49 15.90 7.86
CA LYS A 17 -24.31 14.94 8.62
C LYS A 17 -23.53 13.65 8.98
N PHE A 18 -22.51 13.30 8.20
CA PHE A 18 -21.71 12.10 8.43
C PHE A 18 -20.51 12.32 9.37
N GLN A 19 -20.29 13.55 9.86
CA GLN A 19 -19.10 13.83 10.66
C GLN A 19 -18.99 12.93 11.90
N LYS A 20 -20.12 12.74 12.61
CA LYS A 20 -20.13 11.84 13.78
C LYS A 20 -19.80 10.40 13.41
N ASP A 21 -20.34 9.90 12.30
CA ASP A 21 -20.07 8.52 11.84
C ASP A 21 -18.61 8.35 11.45
N ILE A 22 -18.02 9.38 10.82
CA ILE A 22 -16.58 9.40 10.48
C ILE A 22 -15.74 9.38 11.75
N ASP A 23 -16.04 10.20 12.74
CA ASP A 23 -15.29 10.29 14.00
C ASP A 23 -15.35 8.97 14.78
N ASP A 24 -16.53 8.37 14.90
CA ASP A 24 -16.74 7.08 15.55
C ASP A 24 -15.99 5.95 14.82
N ALA A 25 -16.04 5.94 13.49
CA ALA A 25 -15.33 4.96 12.68
C ALA A 25 -13.80 5.13 12.75
N VAL A 26 -13.29 6.36 12.79
CA VAL A 26 -11.85 6.65 13.00
C VAL A 26 -11.39 6.14 14.36
N LYS A 27 -12.19 6.38 15.42
CA LYS A 27 -11.91 5.85 16.76
C LYS A 27 -11.85 4.32 16.76
N TYR A 28 -12.83 3.66 16.11
CA TYR A 28 -12.85 2.21 15.95
C TYR A 28 -11.62 1.70 15.19
N LEU A 29 -11.28 2.34 14.07
CA LEU A 29 -10.10 1.96 13.27
C LEU A 29 -8.81 2.08 14.10
N LYS A 30 -8.64 3.15 14.88
CA LYS A 30 -7.48 3.29 15.77
C LYS A 30 -7.43 2.19 16.83
N GLY A 31 -8.58 1.72 17.32
CA GLY A 31 -8.69 0.63 18.29
C GLY A 31 -8.28 -0.74 17.73
N LEU A 32 -8.26 -0.92 16.40
CA LEU A 32 -7.81 -2.17 15.76
C LEU A 32 -6.28 -2.26 15.59
N GLN A 33 -5.55 -1.18 15.89
CA GLN A 33 -4.11 -1.19 15.74
C GLN A 33 -3.45 -2.06 16.81
N ILE A 34 -2.58 -2.96 16.38
CA ILE A 34 -1.76 -3.77 17.28
C ILE A 34 -0.73 -2.87 17.97
N VAL A 35 -0.79 -2.80 19.28
CA VAL A 35 0.07 -1.94 20.09
C VAL A 35 0.80 -2.75 21.18
N PRO A 36 1.91 -2.24 21.75
CA PRO A 36 2.54 -2.88 22.91
C PRO A 36 1.53 -3.12 24.03
N GLY A 37 1.56 -4.32 24.63
CA GLY A 37 0.62 -4.78 25.64
C GLY A 37 -0.65 -5.47 25.09
N SER A 38 -0.87 -5.49 23.76
CA SER A 38 -1.91 -6.33 23.15
C SER A 38 -1.38 -7.75 22.90
N GLU A 39 -2.30 -8.68 22.63
CA GLU A 39 -1.95 -10.02 22.19
C GLU A 39 -1.78 -10.07 20.65
N SER A 40 -0.81 -10.83 20.20
CA SER A 40 -0.64 -11.13 18.77
C SER A 40 -1.72 -12.11 18.30
N PRO A 41 -1.94 -12.23 16.98
CA PRO A 41 -2.79 -13.30 16.44
C PRO A 41 -2.37 -14.72 16.83
N ASP A 42 -1.15 -14.89 17.35
CA ASP A 42 -0.58 -16.17 17.79
C ASP A 42 -0.57 -16.29 19.33
N GLY A 43 -1.26 -15.38 20.06
CA GLY A 43 -1.37 -15.39 21.53
C GLY A 43 -0.10 -14.95 22.27
N GLN A 44 0.87 -14.35 21.59
CA GLN A 44 2.08 -13.81 22.20
C GLN A 44 1.86 -12.35 22.60
N GLU A 45 2.45 -11.94 23.73
CA GLU A 45 2.44 -10.53 24.12
C GLU A 45 3.22 -9.69 23.10
N ILE A 46 2.62 -8.60 22.66
CA ILE A 46 3.24 -7.64 21.73
C ILE A 46 4.08 -6.66 22.55
N ASP A 47 5.35 -6.58 22.26
CA ASP A 47 6.21 -5.47 22.64
C ASP A 47 6.45 -4.50 21.46
N LYS A 48 7.22 -3.44 21.71
CA LYS A 48 7.54 -2.47 20.66
C LYS A 48 8.41 -3.03 19.52
N GLU A 49 9.17 -4.08 19.80
CA GLU A 49 10.08 -4.73 18.84
C GLU A 49 9.39 -5.85 18.05
N HIS A 50 8.23 -6.30 18.54
CA HIS A 50 7.45 -7.34 17.84
C HIS A 50 7.12 -6.90 16.41
N PRO A 51 7.32 -7.76 15.40
CA PRO A 51 7.17 -7.37 13.99
C PRO A 51 5.76 -6.86 13.63
N PHE A 52 4.75 -7.27 14.36
CA PHE A 52 3.36 -6.86 14.15
C PHE A 52 2.98 -5.56 14.86
N SER A 53 3.82 -5.05 15.78
CA SER A 53 3.56 -3.79 16.49
C SER A 53 3.36 -2.63 15.50
N GLY A 54 2.29 -1.87 15.68
CA GLY A 54 1.87 -0.78 14.79
C GLY A 54 1.04 -1.19 13.59
N GLY A 55 0.90 -2.50 13.34
CA GLY A 55 0.16 -3.02 12.19
C GLY A 55 -1.36 -3.11 12.41
N VAL A 56 -2.08 -3.34 11.32
CA VAL A 56 -3.53 -3.62 11.28
C VAL A 56 -3.78 -4.75 10.29
N GLY A 57 -4.60 -5.72 10.69
CA GLY A 57 -5.01 -6.84 9.86
C GLY A 57 -6.51 -6.85 9.55
N TYR A 58 -7.03 -8.02 9.19
CA TYR A 58 -8.46 -8.24 9.02
C TYR A 58 -9.13 -8.48 10.38
N GLY A 59 -9.82 -7.46 10.91
CA GLY A 59 -10.45 -7.50 12.23
C GLY A 59 -9.43 -7.61 13.37
N GLU A 60 -9.89 -8.00 14.55
CA GLU A 60 -9.09 -8.04 15.78
C GLU A 60 -8.00 -9.12 15.77
N TYR A 61 -8.24 -10.23 15.07
CA TYR A 61 -7.36 -11.42 15.08
C TYR A 61 -6.62 -11.65 13.78
N GLY A 62 -6.76 -10.76 12.83
CA GLY A 62 -6.08 -10.85 11.55
C GLY A 62 -4.59 -10.51 11.65
N ARG A 63 -3.73 -11.37 11.10
CA ARG A 63 -2.32 -11.01 10.97
C ARG A 63 -2.20 -9.69 10.19
N PRO A 64 -1.44 -8.71 10.69
CA PRO A 64 -1.28 -7.44 10.01
C PRO A 64 -0.47 -7.57 8.72
N ASP A 65 -0.84 -6.78 7.73
CA ASP A 65 -0.14 -6.67 6.46
C ASP A 65 -0.20 -5.25 5.91
N LEU A 66 0.68 -4.96 4.93
CA LEU A 66 0.82 -3.62 4.38
C LEU A 66 -0.40 -3.19 3.56
N SER A 67 -1.16 -4.11 2.95
CA SER A 67 -2.36 -3.77 2.20
C SER A 67 -3.47 -3.26 3.12
N ASN A 68 -3.76 -3.99 4.22
CA ASN A 68 -4.72 -3.55 5.23
C ASN A 68 -4.29 -2.25 5.90
N LEU A 69 -3.02 -2.17 6.33
CA LEU A 69 -2.49 -0.97 6.96
C LEU A 69 -2.52 0.24 6.02
N GLY A 70 -2.19 0.05 4.73
CA GLY A 70 -2.22 1.13 3.73
C GLY A 70 -3.61 1.70 3.48
N MET A 71 -4.67 0.86 3.52
CA MET A 71 -6.07 1.31 3.46
C MET A 71 -6.49 2.01 4.76
N TRP A 72 -6.05 1.48 5.90
CA TRP A 72 -6.29 2.08 7.21
C TRP A 72 -5.65 3.48 7.32
N MET A 73 -4.37 3.62 6.95
CA MET A 73 -3.66 4.92 6.97
C MET A 73 -4.32 5.92 6.01
N GLN A 74 -4.78 5.46 4.85
CA GLN A 74 -5.49 6.31 3.91
C GLN A 74 -6.80 6.82 4.48
N ALA A 75 -7.61 5.96 5.11
CA ALA A 75 -8.88 6.36 5.72
C ALA A 75 -8.67 7.41 6.82
N LEU A 76 -7.66 7.22 7.67
CA LEU A 76 -7.32 8.19 8.71
C LEU A 76 -6.83 9.52 8.12
N HIS A 77 -5.96 9.47 7.12
CA HIS A 77 -5.47 10.65 6.42
C HIS A 77 -6.62 11.43 5.75
N ASP A 78 -7.49 10.74 5.01
CA ASP A 78 -8.62 11.34 4.32
C ASP A 78 -9.64 11.95 5.32
N ALA A 79 -9.78 11.35 6.52
CA ALA A 79 -10.56 11.90 7.64
C ALA A 79 -9.85 13.06 8.40
N GLY A 80 -8.66 13.49 7.95
CA GLY A 80 -7.94 14.64 8.52
C GLY A 80 -7.04 14.34 9.70
N VAL A 81 -6.79 13.05 10.02
CA VAL A 81 -5.79 12.67 11.03
C VAL A 81 -4.40 13.06 10.53
N LYS A 82 -3.66 13.78 11.36
CA LYS A 82 -2.33 14.28 11.01
C LYS A 82 -1.28 13.19 10.98
N GLY A 83 -0.23 13.38 10.16
CA GLY A 83 0.86 12.41 10.04
C GLY A 83 1.64 12.20 11.34
N ASP A 84 1.69 13.19 12.24
CA ASP A 84 2.33 13.13 13.57
C ASP A 84 1.43 12.52 14.65
N ASP A 85 0.18 12.15 14.33
CA ASP A 85 -0.69 11.42 15.27
C ASP A 85 0.00 10.13 15.75
N PRO A 86 -0.07 9.82 17.08
CA PRO A 86 0.59 8.63 17.63
C PRO A 86 0.23 7.31 16.92
N ALA A 87 -1.00 7.16 16.43
CA ALA A 87 -1.40 5.97 15.69
C ALA A 87 -0.72 5.92 14.30
N MET A 88 -0.58 7.04 13.60
CA MET A 88 0.14 7.15 12.34
C MET A 88 1.65 6.88 12.53
N GLN A 89 2.24 7.35 13.63
CA GLN A 89 3.65 7.11 13.93
C GLN A 89 3.93 5.64 14.29
N ARG A 90 3.02 4.96 15.01
CA ARG A 90 3.13 3.50 15.21
C ARG A 90 2.99 2.73 13.90
N ALA A 91 2.06 3.14 13.03
CA ALA A 91 1.91 2.55 11.70
C ALA A 91 3.19 2.72 10.87
N LEU A 92 3.87 3.87 10.96
CA LEU A 92 5.14 4.12 10.29
C LEU A 92 6.23 3.10 10.69
N VAL A 93 6.26 2.66 11.94
CA VAL A 93 7.18 1.59 12.38
C VAL A 93 6.90 0.29 11.62
N PHE A 94 5.63 -0.11 11.52
CA PHE A 94 5.25 -1.31 10.76
C PHE A 94 5.58 -1.15 9.26
N VAL A 95 5.27 -0.01 8.65
CA VAL A 95 5.62 0.29 7.25
C VAL A 95 7.11 0.14 7.02
N THR A 96 7.95 0.70 7.89
CA THR A 96 9.42 0.58 7.80
C THR A 96 9.86 -0.88 7.83
N ARG A 97 9.21 -1.73 8.64
CA ARG A 97 9.52 -3.16 8.74
C ARG A 97 9.08 -3.99 7.53
N THR A 98 8.33 -3.43 6.58
CA THR A 98 7.97 -4.07 5.31
C THR A 98 8.82 -3.61 4.13
N GLN A 99 9.75 -2.67 4.32
CA GLN A 99 10.62 -2.16 3.26
C GLN A 99 11.87 -3.02 3.07
N ASN A 100 12.20 -3.34 1.83
CA ASN A 100 13.48 -3.95 1.44
C ASN A 100 14.62 -2.90 1.46
N LEU A 101 14.92 -2.40 2.66
CA LEU A 101 15.97 -1.39 2.88
C LEU A 101 16.72 -1.70 4.16
N SER A 102 17.88 -2.33 4.05
CA SER A 102 18.68 -2.81 5.17
C SER A 102 19.21 -1.70 6.08
N GLU A 103 19.28 -0.48 5.58
CA GLU A 103 19.67 0.71 6.36
C GLU A 103 18.68 1.02 7.50
N THR A 104 17.38 0.85 7.25
CA THR A 104 16.30 1.26 8.17
C THR A 104 15.48 0.09 8.69
N ASN A 105 15.39 -1.01 7.96
CA ASN A 105 14.65 -2.20 8.36
C ASN A 105 15.55 -3.17 9.11
N VAL A 106 15.24 -3.37 10.40
CA VAL A 106 16.03 -4.24 11.30
C VAL A 106 15.67 -5.72 11.17
N ARG A 107 14.64 -6.09 10.38
CA ARG A 107 14.20 -7.47 10.25
C ARG A 107 15.28 -8.35 9.60
N PRO A 108 15.48 -9.60 10.07
CA PRO A 108 16.52 -10.50 9.54
C PRO A 108 16.44 -10.67 8.03
N TRP A 109 15.25 -10.90 7.48
CA TRP A 109 15.05 -11.08 6.04
C TRP A 109 15.45 -9.85 5.20
N ALA A 110 15.33 -8.63 5.76
CA ALA A 110 15.70 -7.39 5.05
C ALA A 110 17.23 -7.19 5.02
N LYS A 111 17.97 -7.75 6.00
CA LYS A 111 19.43 -7.66 6.04
C LYS A 111 20.12 -8.50 4.94
N ILE A 112 19.45 -9.55 4.48
CA ILE A 112 19.93 -10.45 3.42
C ILE A 112 19.15 -10.31 2.11
N GLY A 113 18.20 -9.36 2.08
CA GLY A 113 17.25 -9.15 0.98
C GLY A 113 17.84 -8.43 -0.23
N ALA A 114 16.94 -8.05 -1.14
CA ALA A 114 17.28 -7.33 -2.37
C ALA A 114 17.86 -5.93 -2.13
N ASN A 115 17.55 -5.33 -1.00
CA ASN A 115 17.94 -3.96 -0.63
C ASN A 115 17.60 -2.92 -1.73
N ASP A 116 16.48 -3.14 -2.43
CA ASP A 116 16.06 -2.36 -3.59
C ASP A 116 15.19 -1.14 -3.24
N GLY A 117 14.81 -1.01 -1.96
CA GLY A 117 13.98 0.09 -1.46
C GLY A 117 12.49 -0.09 -1.67
N GLY A 118 12.03 -1.11 -2.37
CA GLY A 118 10.64 -1.45 -2.53
C GLY A 118 10.05 -2.14 -1.30
N PHE A 119 8.78 -2.54 -1.37
CA PHE A 119 8.05 -3.09 -0.23
C PHE A 119 7.51 -4.49 -0.49
N VAL A 120 7.42 -5.26 0.60
CA VAL A 120 6.81 -6.58 0.63
C VAL A 120 5.48 -6.55 1.40
N TYR A 121 4.75 -7.68 1.40
CA TYR A 121 3.40 -7.75 1.93
C TYR A 121 3.33 -7.67 3.47
N ALA A 122 4.20 -8.40 4.17
CA ALA A 122 4.21 -8.40 5.63
C ALA A 122 5.62 -8.57 6.20
N PRO A 123 5.89 -8.01 7.40
CA PRO A 123 7.22 -8.06 8.01
C PRO A 123 7.53 -9.42 8.65
N ALA A 124 6.51 -10.25 8.86
CA ALA A 124 6.61 -11.58 9.44
C ALA A 124 5.47 -12.49 8.98
N ILE A 125 5.65 -13.81 9.10
CA ILE A 125 4.59 -14.82 8.96
C ILE A 125 4.27 -15.45 10.31
N ARG A 126 3.06 -16.01 10.44
CA ARG A 126 2.70 -16.80 11.63
C ARG A 126 3.66 -17.98 11.78
N GLY A 127 4.07 -18.25 13.03
CA GLY A 127 4.98 -19.34 13.34
C GLY A 127 6.45 -19.10 12.98
N ASN A 128 6.79 -18.00 12.27
CA ASN A 128 8.18 -17.59 12.03
C ASN A 128 8.28 -16.07 11.92
N LEU A 129 8.56 -15.42 13.05
CA LEU A 129 8.63 -13.96 13.13
C LEU A 129 9.83 -13.35 12.41
N ASP A 130 10.85 -14.13 12.07
CA ASP A 130 12.04 -13.65 11.36
C ASP A 130 11.90 -13.67 9.84
N MET A 131 10.86 -14.32 9.33
CA MET A 131 10.60 -14.46 7.89
C MET A 131 9.46 -13.53 7.46
N GLY A 132 9.74 -12.55 6.62
CA GLY A 132 8.73 -11.73 5.96
C GLY A 132 7.95 -12.48 4.88
N GLU A 133 6.92 -11.84 4.33
CA GLU A 133 6.13 -12.41 3.23
C GLU A 133 6.05 -11.45 2.06
N SER A 134 6.28 -11.97 0.85
CA SER A 134 5.96 -11.30 -0.41
C SER A 134 4.99 -12.12 -1.25
N LYS A 135 3.99 -11.47 -1.84
CA LYS A 135 3.11 -12.12 -2.82
C LYS A 135 3.78 -12.25 -4.20
N ALA A 136 4.93 -11.59 -4.38
CA ALA A 136 5.78 -11.74 -5.56
C ALA A 136 6.88 -12.80 -5.36
N GLU A 137 6.80 -13.60 -4.29
CA GLU A 137 7.76 -14.68 -3.99
C GLU A 137 9.17 -14.18 -3.63
N MET A 138 10.19 -14.99 -3.91
CA MET A 138 11.60 -14.65 -3.77
C MET A 138 12.12 -14.00 -5.05
N ASN A 139 13.20 -13.25 -4.95
CA ASN A 139 13.90 -12.76 -6.12
C ASN A 139 14.44 -13.93 -6.97
N PRO A 140 14.58 -13.75 -8.30
CA PRO A 140 15.29 -14.72 -9.12
C PRO A 140 16.67 -15.02 -8.53
N GLY A 141 16.99 -16.31 -8.38
CA GLY A 141 18.23 -16.75 -7.70
C GLY A 141 18.08 -16.95 -6.19
N GLY A 142 16.86 -16.83 -5.62
CA GLY A 142 16.53 -17.19 -4.23
C GLY A 142 17.07 -16.25 -3.16
N ARG A 143 17.57 -15.07 -3.52
CA ARG A 143 18.12 -14.11 -2.56
C ARG A 143 17.07 -13.07 -2.17
N GLY A 144 16.49 -13.23 -0.98
CA GLY A 144 15.57 -12.28 -0.36
C GLY A 144 14.19 -12.19 -1.02
N LEU A 145 13.28 -11.58 -0.32
CA LEU A 145 11.91 -11.37 -0.77
C LEU A 145 11.87 -10.35 -1.92
N ARG A 146 11.01 -10.61 -2.90
CA ARG A 146 10.81 -9.70 -4.04
C ARG A 146 9.86 -8.58 -3.65
N SER A 147 10.31 -7.34 -3.80
CA SER A 147 9.45 -6.14 -3.76
C SER A 147 8.58 -6.07 -5.01
N TYR A 148 7.35 -5.55 -4.92
CA TYR A 148 6.46 -5.46 -6.07
C TYR A 148 5.57 -4.21 -6.05
N GLY A 149 5.00 -3.87 -7.20
CA GLY A 149 4.36 -2.58 -7.46
C GLY A 149 3.31 -2.18 -6.44
N SER A 150 2.24 -2.96 -6.29
CA SER A 150 1.14 -2.57 -5.41
C SER A 150 1.60 -2.34 -3.96
N MET A 151 2.54 -3.13 -3.43
CA MET A 151 3.06 -2.88 -2.08
C MET A 151 4.04 -1.71 -2.03
N THR A 152 4.86 -1.52 -3.06
CA THR A 152 5.79 -0.39 -3.07
C THR A 152 5.06 0.95 -3.14
N TYR A 153 4.03 1.08 -3.98
CA TYR A 153 3.22 2.29 -4.01
C TYR A 153 2.39 2.47 -2.72
N THR A 154 1.91 1.38 -2.11
CA THR A 154 1.24 1.44 -0.80
C THR A 154 2.18 1.92 0.30
N GLY A 155 3.39 1.35 0.40
CA GLY A 155 4.40 1.77 1.38
C GLY A 155 4.87 3.20 1.18
N PHE A 156 5.17 3.58 -0.07
CA PHE A 156 5.55 4.96 -0.44
C PHE A 156 4.47 5.97 -0.04
N LYS A 157 3.20 5.73 -0.40
CA LYS A 157 2.06 6.54 0.03
C LYS A 157 1.98 6.65 1.55
N SER A 158 2.16 5.53 2.25
CA SER A 158 2.07 5.46 3.70
C SER A 158 3.17 6.29 4.40
N LEU A 159 4.39 6.29 3.86
CA LEU A 159 5.45 7.19 4.33
C LEU A 159 5.04 8.65 4.22
N LEU A 160 4.47 9.05 3.07
CA LEU A 160 4.02 10.44 2.83
C LEU A 160 2.88 10.84 3.77
N TYR A 161 1.90 9.94 4.00
CA TYR A 161 0.79 10.18 4.92
C TYR A 161 1.21 10.27 6.39
N ALA A 162 2.30 9.60 6.77
CA ALA A 162 2.94 9.76 8.08
C ALA A 162 3.88 10.98 8.16
N ALA A 163 3.80 11.90 7.19
CA ALA A 163 4.60 13.12 7.10
C ALA A 163 6.11 12.90 7.11
N VAL A 164 6.58 11.76 6.57
CA VAL A 164 8.02 11.51 6.41
C VAL A 164 8.59 12.44 5.33
N ASP A 165 9.70 13.10 5.64
CA ASP A 165 10.36 14.03 4.72
C ASP A 165 10.82 13.35 3.43
N ARG A 166 10.72 14.05 2.31
CA ARG A 166 11.15 13.53 0.99
C ARG A 166 12.62 13.16 0.91
N LYS A 167 13.46 13.75 1.78
CA LYS A 167 14.90 13.46 1.86
C LYS A 167 15.21 12.23 2.70
N ASP A 168 14.22 11.71 3.45
CA ASP A 168 14.39 10.49 4.25
C ASP A 168 14.83 9.32 3.36
N PRO A 169 15.80 8.50 3.79
CA PRO A 169 16.32 7.39 3.00
C PRO A 169 15.23 6.40 2.57
N ARG A 170 14.18 6.19 3.38
CA ARG A 170 13.05 5.30 3.06
C ARG A 170 12.25 5.83 1.88
N VAL A 171 11.92 7.13 1.88
CA VAL A 171 11.17 7.78 0.79
C VAL A 171 12.00 7.80 -0.49
N ARG A 172 13.27 8.18 -0.40
CA ARG A 172 14.18 8.20 -1.56
C ARG A 172 14.40 6.83 -2.17
N ALA A 173 14.55 5.79 -1.35
CA ALA A 173 14.73 4.43 -1.82
C ALA A 173 13.47 3.89 -2.52
N ALA A 174 12.28 4.11 -1.93
CA ALA A 174 11.01 3.76 -2.54
C ALA A 174 10.77 4.49 -3.87
N PHE A 175 11.07 5.78 -3.93
CA PHE A 175 10.92 6.56 -5.16
C PHE A 175 11.89 6.08 -6.26
N ARG A 176 13.15 5.76 -5.91
CA ARG A 176 14.09 5.15 -6.87
C ARG A 176 13.58 3.81 -7.40
N TRP A 177 12.97 3.00 -6.54
CA TRP A 177 12.35 1.74 -6.98
C TRP A 177 11.24 2.00 -8.01
N ILE A 178 10.36 2.99 -7.77
CA ILE A 178 9.31 3.42 -8.69
C ILE A 178 9.90 3.82 -10.04
N GLN A 179 10.96 4.63 -10.05
CA GLN A 179 11.65 5.07 -11.28
C GLN A 179 12.27 3.90 -12.06
N VAL A 180 12.76 2.86 -11.38
CA VAL A 180 13.35 1.67 -12.01
C VAL A 180 12.28 0.77 -12.63
N HIS A 181 11.12 0.65 -11.97
CA HIS A 181 10.08 -0.32 -12.30
C HIS A 181 8.83 0.33 -12.89
N TRP A 182 8.97 1.51 -13.50
CA TRP A 182 7.86 2.24 -14.11
C TRP A 182 7.18 1.42 -15.19
N ARG A 183 5.89 1.13 -15.02
CA ARG A 183 5.05 0.46 -16.01
C ARG A 183 3.57 0.44 -15.60
N LEU A 184 2.67 0.38 -16.59
CA LEU A 184 1.22 0.30 -16.40
C LEU A 184 0.57 -0.91 -17.09
N ASP A 185 1.34 -1.72 -17.80
CA ASP A 185 0.85 -2.94 -18.46
C ASP A 185 0.74 -4.15 -17.51
N SER A 186 1.29 -4.03 -16.31
CA SER A 186 1.31 -5.10 -15.31
C SER A 186 1.59 -4.52 -13.92
N ASN A 187 1.36 -5.31 -12.86
CA ASN A 187 1.79 -5.00 -11.49
C ASN A 187 3.32 -5.19 -11.43
N PRO A 188 4.12 -4.11 -11.30
CA PRO A 188 5.56 -4.16 -11.47
C PRO A 188 6.26 -5.18 -10.58
N ASN A 189 7.23 -5.88 -11.14
CA ASN A 189 8.07 -6.86 -10.48
C ASN A 189 7.35 -8.08 -9.91
N MET A 190 6.07 -8.33 -10.27
CA MET A 190 5.45 -9.63 -10.07
C MET A 190 6.09 -10.69 -10.98
N PRO A 191 6.05 -12.00 -10.64
CA PRO A 191 6.48 -13.06 -11.55
C PRO A 191 5.75 -12.97 -12.90
N ALA A 192 6.43 -13.27 -14.02
CA ALA A 192 5.90 -13.05 -15.36
C ALA A 192 4.50 -13.67 -15.59
N LEU A 193 4.30 -14.92 -15.15
CA LEU A 193 3.01 -15.62 -15.27
C LEU A 193 1.91 -15.06 -14.35
N ARG A 194 2.26 -14.21 -13.40
CA ARG A 194 1.38 -13.62 -12.39
C ARG A 194 1.40 -12.09 -12.47
N SER A 195 1.93 -11.53 -13.55
CA SER A 195 2.19 -10.10 -13.70
C SER A 195 0.95 -9.22 -13.63
N LYS A 196 -0.22 -9.78 -13.89
CA LYS A 196 -1.51 -9.08 -13.79
C LYS A 196 -2.24 -9.30 -12.46
N GLU A 197 -1.71 -10.08 -11.52
CA GLU A 197 -2.34 -10.24 -10.21
C GLU A 197 -2.38 -8.90 -9.47
N GLY A 198 -3.58 -8.49 -9.06
CA GLY A 198 -3.82 -7.24 -8.34
C GLY A 198 -3.55 -5.98 -9.19
N LEU A 199 -3.80 -6.01 -10.49
CA LEU A 199 -3.50 -4.92 -11.43
C LEU A 199 -4.37 -3.68 -11.16
N TYR A 200 -5.66 -3.84 -10.93
CA TYR A 200 -6.55 -2.70 -10.65
C TYR A 200 -6.33 -2.12 -9.24
N TYR A 201 -6.04 -2.96 -8.26
CA TYR A 201 -5.55 -2.49 -6.96
C TYR A 201 -4.22 -1.72 -7.11
N TYR A 202 -3.31 -2.20 -7.97
CA TYR A 202 -2.08 -1.47 -8.30
C TYR A 202 -2.38 -0.09 -8.89
N TYR A 203 -3.28 0.04 -9.88
CA TYR A 203 -3.64 1.34 -10.44
C TYR A 203 -4.21 2.29 -9.39
N HIS A 204 -5.05 1.79 -8.49
CA HIS A 204 -5.59 2.60 -7.39
C HIS A 204 -4.48 3.14 -6.47
N VAL A 205 -3.57 2.29 -6.00
CA VAL A 205 -2.50 2.75 -5.09
C VAL A 205 -1.43 3.56 -5.81
N PHE A 206 -1.17 3.31 -7.10
CA PHE A 206 -0.33 4.11 -7.98
C PHE A 206 -0.84 5.55 -8.04
N ALA A 207 -2.10 5.74 -8.39
CA ALA A 207 -2.70 7.07 -8.51
C ALA A 207 -2.67 7.84 -7.17
N LYS A 208 -3.06 7.18 -6.08
CA LYS A 208 -3.02 7.76 -4.73
C LYS A 208 -1.60 8.16 -4.30
N ALA A 209 -0.61 7.32 -4.56
CA ALA A 209 0.76 7.57 -4.18
C ALA A 209 1.39 8.73 -4.97
N LEU A 210 1.19 8.77 -6.28
CA LEU A 210 1.75 9.84 -7.12
C LEU A 210 1.03 11.17 -6.92
N ARG A 211 -0.28 11.15 -6.61
CA ARG A 211 -0.97 12.35 -6.17
C ARG A 211 -0.39 12.88 -4.85
N ALA A 212 -0.17 12.03 -3.86
CA ALA A 212 0.46 12.43 -2.59
C ALA A 212 1.90 12.94 -2.79
N TRP A 213 2.62 12.39 -3.77
CA TRP A 213 3.93 12.89 -4.17
C TRP A 213 3.85 14.30 -4.78
N GLY A 214 2.80 14.65 -5.52
CA GLY A 214 2.51 15.99 -5.99
C GLY A 214 3.29 16.44 -7.23
N GLU A 215 4.12 15.59 -7.84
CA GLU A 215 4.80 15.89 -9.10
C GLU A 215 4.01 15.34 -10.28
N PRO A 216 3.67 16.17 -11.29
CA PRO A 216 2.87 15.72 -12.44
C PRO A 216 3.67 14.81 -13.39
N VAL A 217 4.98 14.97 -13.43
CA VAL A 217 5.87 14.22 -14.32
C VAL A 217 6.92 13.48 -13.50
N ILE A 218 7.02 12.19 -13.74
CA ILE A 218 8.04 11.34 -13.14
C ILE A 218 9.09 11.00 -14.20
N THR A 219 10.36 11.18 -13.88
CA THR A 219 11.44 10.74 -14.75
C THR A 219 11.91 9.35 -14.32
N ASP A 220 11.85 8.37 -15.23
CA ASP A 220 12.31 7.02 -14.95
C ASP A 220 13.85 6.92 -14.92
N LYS A 221 14.38 5.74 -14.58
CA LYS A 221 15.83 5.50 -14.53
C LYS A 221 16.52 5.65 -15.88
N LYS A 222 15.79 5.54 -16.99
CA LYS A 222 16.33 5.67 -18.36
C LYS A 222 16.28 7.11 -18.88
N GLY A 223 15.70 8.04 -18.08
CA GLY A 223 15.53 9.44 -18.44
C GLY A 223 14.23 9.75 -19.19
N ALA A 224 13.35 8.76 -19.40
CA ALA A 224 12.03 9.01 -19.97
C ALA A 224 11.14 9.77 -19.00
N LYS A 225 10.38 10.72 -19.50
CA LYS A 225 9.44 11.54 -18.72
C LYS A 225 8.02 11.00 -18.89
N HIS A 226 7.38 10.73 -17.77
CA HIS A 226 6.06 10.14 -17.69
C HIS A 226 5.08 11.13 -17.07
N ASN A 227 4.11 11.63 -17.83
CA ASN A 227 2.93 12.27 -17.26
C ASN A 227 2.03 11.16 -16.72
N TRP A 228 2.16 10.85 -15.44
CA TRP A 228 1.48 9.71 -14.83
C TRP A 228 -0.03 9.76 -14.93
N ARG A 229 -0.62 10.98 -14.99
CA ARG A 229 -2.07 11.15 -15.11
C ARG A 229 -2.55 10.72 -16.50
N GLU A 230 -1.92 11.25 -17.54
CA GLU A 230 -2.25 10.93 -18.94
C GLU A 230 -2.03 9.44 -19.22
N GLU A 231 -0.86 8.91 -18.84
CA GLU A 231 -0.54 7.49 -19.06
C GLU A 231 -1.54 6.56 -18.35
N LEU A 232 -1.97 6.89 -17.13
CA LEU A 232 -2.95 6.09 -16.39
C LEU A 232 -4.34 6.18 -17.03
N ILE A 233 -4.77 7.37 -17.45
CA ILE A 233 -6.05 7.58 -18.15
C ILE A 233 -6.07 6.78 -19.45
N ASP A 234 -5.04 6.91 -20.28
CA ASP A 234 -4.93 6.19 -21.56
C ASP A 234 -4.91 4.68 -21.34
N THR A 235 -4.17 4.21 -20.32
CA THR A 235 -4.13 2.79 -19.98
C THR A 235 -5.50 2.27 -19.59
N LEU A 236 -6.22 2.95 -18.71
CA LEU A 236 -7.56 2.54 -18.27
C LEU A 236 -8.56 2.65 -19.42
N ALA A 237 -8.52 3.70 -20.23
CA ALA A 237 -9.39 3.86 -21.39
C ALA A 237 -9.21 2.73 -22.41
N SER A 238 -7.98 2.27 -22.60
CA SER A 238 -7.69 1.16 -23.53
C SER A 238 -8.17 -0.21 -23.04
N GLN A 239 -8.43 -0.35 -21.73
CA GLN A 239 -8.79 -1.61 -21.08
C GLN A 239 -10.29 -1.72 -20.74
N VAL A 240 -11.06 -0.65 -20.94
CA VAL A 240 -12.51 -0.70 -20.68
C VAL A 240 -13.20 -1.67 -21.65
N GLY A 241 -14.01 -2.57 -21.10
CA GLY A 241 -14.80 -3.49 -21.89
C GLY A 241 -15.94 -2.81 -22.66
N LYS A 242 -16.52 -3.51 -23.63
CA LYS A 242 -17.64 -3.00 -24.44
C LYS A 242 -18.86 -2.57 -23.62
N ASP A 243 -19.03 -3.21 -22.46
CA ASP A 243 -20.14 -2.93 -21.53
C ASP A 243 -19.80 -1.83 -20.52
N GLY A 244 -18.70 -1.11 -20.70
CA GLY A 244 -18.31 0.05 -19.87
C GLY A 244 -17.72 -0.30 -18.50
N HIS A 245 -17.30 -1.54 -18.27
CA HIS A 245 -16.65 -1.97 -17.05
C HIS A 245 -15.23 -2.49 -17.29
N TRP A 246 -14.46 -2.63 -16.19
CA TRP A 246 -13.16 -3.29 -16.21
C TRP A 246 -13.24 -4.64 -15.53
N GLU A 247 -12.49 -5.60 -16.06
CA GLU A 247 -12.29 -6.93 -15.51
C GLU A 247 -10.83 -7.34 -15.70
N ASN A 248 -10.26 -8.03 -14.70
CA ASN A 248 -8.93 -8.59 -14.81
C ASN A 248 -9.00 -10.06 -15.21
N ASP A 249 -8.19 -10.47 -16.19
CA ASP A 249 -8.05 -11.89 -16.59
C ASP A 249 -7.58 -12.77 -15.41
N SER A 250 -6.83 -12.19 -14.46
CA SER A 250 -6.39 -12.88 -13.25
C SER A 250 -7.50 -12.93 -12.20
N PRO A 251 -7.91 -14.14 -11.74
CA PRO A 251 -8.94 -14.26 -10.70
C PRO A 251 -8.41 -13.95 -9.29
N ARG A 252 -7.11 -13.75 -9.15
CA ARG A 252 -6.48 -13.51 -7.85
C ARG A 252 -7.02 -12.24 -7.22
N TRP A 253 -7.30 -12.28 -5.91
CA TRP A 253 -7.86 -11.19 -5.11
C TRP A 253 -9.18 -10.65 -5.66
N TYR A 254 -9.96 -11.52 -6.29
CA TYR A 254 -11.32 -11.24 -6.80
C TYR A 254 -11.37 -10.18 -7.93
N GLU A 255 -10.28 -9.80 -8.56
CA GLU A 255 -10.28 -8.82 -9.64
C GLU A 255 -10.95 -9.29 -10.94
N ARG A 256 -11.32 -10.58 -11.05
CA ARG A 256 -12.26 -11.05 -12.08
C ARG A 256 -13.70 -10.59 -11.83
N MET A 257 -14.02 -10.06 -10.64
CA MET A 257 -15.34 -9.48 -10.38
C MET A 257 -15.40 -8.06 -10.99
N PRO A 258 -16.22 -7.80 -12.00
CA PRO A 258 -16.27 -6.50 -12.68
C PRO A 258 -16.52 -5.34 -11.72
N VAL A 259 -17.37 -5.54 -10.70
CA VAL A 259 -17.67 -4.50 -9.71
C VAL A 259 -16.42 -4.06 -8.94
N LEU A 260 -15.50 -4.98 -8.60
CA LEU A 260 -14.30 -4.64 -7.85
C LEU A 260 -13.27 -3.92 -8.74
N SER A 261 -12.98 -4.48 -9.91
CA SER A 261 -12.02 -3.88 -10.86
C SER A 261 -12.50 -2.52 -11.34
N THR A 262 -13.80 -2.40 -11.63
CA THR A 262 -14.39 -1.11 -12.02
C THR A 262 -14.30 -0.09 -10.88
N SER A 263 -14.55 -0.49 -9.64
CA SER A 263 -14.41 0.41 -8.49
C SER A 263 -12.98 0.93 -8.36
N TYR A 264 -11.97 0.05 -8.47
CA TYR A 264 -10.57 0.47 -8.42
C TYR A 264 -10.19 1.36 -9.63
N GLY A 265 -10.65 1.03 -10.84
CA GLY A 265 -10.43 1.85 -12.03
C GLY A 265 -11.01 3.25 -11.90
N VAL A 266 -12.25 3.37 -11.43
CA VAL A 266 -12.90 4.67 -11.17
C VAL A 266 -12.16 5.47 -10.09
N LEU A 267 -11.76 4.84 -8.99
CA LEU A 267 -10.99 5.50 -7.93
C LEU A 267 -9.63 5.98 -8.43
N ALA A 268 -8.97 5.23 -9.31
CA ALA A 268 -7.71 5.63 -9.92
C ALA A 268 -7.90 6.83 -10.86
N LEU A 269 -8.94 6.81 -11.71
CA LEU A 269 -9.30 7.94 -12.58
C LEU A 269 -9.65 9.19 -11.79
N GLN A 270 -10.39 9.07 -10.68
CA GLN A 270 -10.69 10.21 -9.82
C GLN A 270 -9.43 10.92 -9.33
N GLU A 271 -8.38 10.18 -8.97
CA GLU A 271 -7.12 10.79 -8.54
C GLU A 271 -6.34 11.42 -9.71
N ALA A 272 -6.40 10.81 -10.90
CA ALA A 272 -5.74 11.33 -12.09
C ALA A 272 -6.42 12.61 -12.62
N LEU A 273 -7.74 12.72 -12.48
CA LEU A 273 -8.54 13.86 -12.96
C LEU A 273 -8.65 15.01 -11.95
N ARG A 274 -8.28 14.81 -10.69
CA ARG A 274 -8.25 15.90 -9.70
C ARG A 274 -7.05 16.81 -9.97
N GLU A 275 -7.31 18.10 -10.09
CA GLU A 275 -6.31 19.17 -10.14
C GLU A 275 -5.54 19.32 -8.82
#